data_e2593fcb6be66957f430cb38a6d75de4
#
_entry.id   e2593fcb6be66957f430cb38a6d75de4
#
_cell.length_a   1.000
_cell.length_b   1.000
_cell.length_c   1.000
_cell.angle_alpha   90.00
_cell.angle_beta   90.00
_cell.angle_gamma   90.00
#
_symmetry.space_group_name_H-M   'P 1'
#
loop_
_entity.id
_entity.type
_entity.pdbx_description
1 polymer ?
#
loop_
_entity_poly.entity_id
_entity_poly.type
_entity_poly.pdbx_seq_one_letter_code
_entity_poly.pdbx_strand_id
1 'polypeptide(L)'
;MASLNSFLNKIFGSNNDRSLKKYNKRLEEINALEPLYEQLNDQDLKNKTNIFREQINNDTPLDEVLNDAFAVVREASKRTLGQRHFDVQIIGGLILHEGKITEMKTGEGKTLVSTLPAYLNSLTGNGVHIVTVNDYLAKRDSEWMGEIFKFLGLEVGVIYSGQTDDEKQKAYMADITYGTNNEFGFDYLRDNMKHSTDQMFQKNRNFAIVDEVDSILIDEARTPLIISGMIEDKSDLYVKVDRLIPKIDNEDIEIDEKSKSVNLTETGNESLDKILIEEGFITSESSIYDIENVTLVHHINQALKANMLFHKDTDYLVKDNQVIIIDEFTGRMMEGRRFSDGLHQALEAKEGVTIQPENQTLASITFQNYFRLYNKLSGMTGTALTEAEEFMDIYGLGVISVPTNMPITRIDSDDEIYRTSEEKYDAIINNIVECNKRNQPVLVGTVSIEKSEILSKLLKSKKIKVGDWAIAVGNPF
;
A
#
# COMPACT_ATOMS: atom_id res chain seq x y z
N MET A 1 -26.69 26.61 -15.69
CA MET A 1 -26.91 25.37 -14.93
C MET A 1 -26.41 25.44 -13.48
N ALA A 2 -25.29 26.08 -13.17
CA ALA A 2 -24.77 26.22 -11.79
C ALA A 2 -25.71 26.92 -10.79
N SER A 3 -26.52 27.90 -11.20
CA SER A 3 -27.43 28.62 -10.32
C SER A 3 -28.68 27.84 -9.91
N LEU A 4 -29.16 26.93 -10.77
CA LEU A 4 -30.35 26.11 -10.51
C LEU A 4 -30.01 24.98 -9.52
N ASN A 5 -28.83 24.36 -9.66
CA ASN A 5 -28.33 23.36 -8.71
C ASN A 5 -28.06 23.96 -7.33
N SER A 6 -27.52 25.18 -7.27
CA SER A 6 -27.31 25.91 -6.00
C SER A 6 -28.64 26.24 -5.31
N PHE A 7 -29.68 26.60 -6.06
CA PHE A 7 -30.99 26.90 -5.53
C PHE A 7 -31.73 25.62 -5.07
N LEU A 8 -31.65 24.54 -5.83
CA LEU A 8 -32.19 23.24 -5.46
C LEU A 8 -31.49 22.64 -4.22
N ASN A 9 -30.18 22.77 -4.14
CA ASN A 9 -29.42 22.33 -2.95
C ASN A 9 -29.80 23.13 -1.68
N LYS A 10 -30.17 24.42 -1.79
CA LYS A 10 -30.66 25.21 -0.65
C LYS A 10 -32.04 24.79 -0.17
N ILE A 11 -32.90 24.27 -1.05
CA ILE A 11 -34.28 23.87 -0.71
C ILE A 11 -34.37 22.39 -0.27
N PHE A 12 -33.62 21.52 -0.97
CA PHE A 12 -33.71 20.05 -0.77
C PHE A 12 -32.52 19.44 -0.02
N GLY A 13 -31.50 20.23 0.35
CA GLY A 13 -30.25 19.75 0.88
C GLY A 13 -29.37 19.07 -0.18
N SER A 14 -28.08 18.93 0.10
CA SER A 14 -27.18 18.12 -0.74
C SER A 14 -27.50 16.62 -0.62
N ASN A 15 -27.02 15.80 -1.54
CA ASN A 15 -27.10 14.34 -1.40
C ASN A 15 -26.49 13.86 -0.07
N ASN A 16 -25.44 14.54 0.39
CA ASN A 16 -24.82 14.29 1.69
C ASN A 16 -25.79 14.57 2.84
N ASP A 17 -26.51 15.68 2.82
CA ASP A 17 -27.47 16.03 3.90
C ASP A 17 -28.63 15.04 4.01
N ARG A 18 -29.09 14.49 2.86
CA ARG A 18 -30.13 13.46 2.85
C ARG A 18 -29.64 12.13 3.43
N SER A 19 -28.40 11.76 3.11
CA SER A 19 -27.75 10.58 3.68
C SER A 19 -27.57 10.73 5.18
N LEU A 20 -27.09 11.87 5.65
CA LEU A 20 -26.92 12.15 7.08
C LEU A 20 -28.23 12.09 7.85
N LYS A 21 -29.36 12.53 7.27
CA LYS A 21 -30.68 12.40 7.92
C LYS A 21 -31.06 10.96 8.20
N LYS A 22 -30.74 10.02 7.31
CA LYS A 22 -30.96 8.57 7.53
C LYS A 22 -30.16 8.07 8.73
N TYR A 23 -28.88 8.46 8.81
CA TYR A 23 -28.00 8.05 9.90
C TYR A 23 -28.40 8.70 11.24
N ASN A 24 -28.85 9.94 11.26
CA ASN A 24 -29.31 10.61 12.46
C ASN A 24 -30.49 9.88 13.16
N LYS A 25 -31.43 9.33 12.37
CA LYS A 25 -32.49 8.52 12.95
C LYS A 25 -31.95 7.29 13.69
N ARG A 26 -31.00 6.59 13.07
CA ARG A 26 -30.38 5.40 13.68
C ARG A 26 -29.51 5.76 14.89
N LEU A 27 -28.84 6.92 14.83
CA LEU A 27 -28.08 7.48 15.93
C LEU A 27 -29.01 7.72 17.16
N GLU A 28 -30.22 8.26 16.98
CA GLU A 28 -31.17 8.47 18.04
C GLU A 28 -31.57 7.14 18.70
N GLU A 29 -31.78 6.09 17.91
CA GLU A 29 -32.08 4.73 18.39
C GLU A 29 -30.91 4.17 19.22
N ILE A 30 -29.64 4.33 18.75
CA ILE A 30 -28.44 3.89 19.47
C ILE A 30 -28.27 4.68 20.79
N ASN A 31 -28.48 6.00 20.75
CA ASN A 31 -28.39 6.85 21.92
C ASN A 31 -29.45 6.47 22.99
N ALA A 32 -30.64 6.06 22.58
CA ALA A 32 -31.68 5.60 23.48
C ALA A 32 -31.33 4.30 24.23
N LEU A 33 -30.43 3.49 23.67
CA LEU A 33 -29.95 2.25 24.30
C LEU A 33 -28.84 2.48 25.35
N GLU A 34 -28.14 3.63 25.31
CA GLU A 34 -26.99 3.90 26.18
C GLU A 34 -27.31 3.68 27.70
N PRO A 35 -28.40 4.20 28.25
CA PRO A 35 -28.71 3.97 29.68
C PRO A 35 -28.90 2.49 30.04
N LEU A 36 -29.37 1.68 29.11
CA LEU A 36 -29.53 0.23 29.31
C LEU A 36 -28.18 -0.46 29.49
N TYR A 37 -27.19 -0.13 28.61
CA TYR A 37 -25.88 -0.75 28.65
C TYR A 37 -24.98 -0.20 29.77
N GLU A 38 -25.15 1.05 30.18
CA GLU A 38 -24.46 1.61 31.35
C GLU A 38 -24.77 0.86 32.65
N GLN A 39 -26.00 0.30 32.81
CA GLN A 39 -26.40 -0.42 34.00
C GLN A 39 -25.86 -1.86 34.08
N LEU A 40 -25.37 -2.41 32.97
CA LEU A 40 -24.83 -3.77 32.95
C LEU A 40 -23.47 -3.82 33.66
N ASN A 41 -23.22 -4.90 34.38
CA ASN A 41 -21.86 -5.18 34.87
C ASN A 41 -20.97 -5.66 33.70
N ASP A 42 -19.65 -5.72 33.93
CA ASP A 42 -18.70 -6.07 32.90
C ASP A 42 -18.93 -7.46 32.30
N GLN A 43 -19.33 -8.43 33.12
CA GLN A 43 -19.56 -9.79 32.65
C GLN A 43 -20.81 -9.87 31.75
N ASP A 44 -21.89 -9.15 32.11
CA ASP A 44 -23.12 -9.10 31.31
C ASP A 44 -22.89 -8.34 30.00
N LEU A 45 -22.08 -7.25 30.04
CA LEU A 45 -21.73 -6.51 28.84
C LEU A 45 -20.88 -7.37 27.88
N LYS A 46 -19.86 -8.08 28.38
CA LYS A 46 -19.07 -9.03 27.64
C LYS A 46 -19.93 -10.16 27.04
N ASN A 47 -20.88 -10.67 27.79
CA ASN A 47 -21.74 -11.76 27.33
C ASN A 47 -22.65 -11.38 26.15
N LYS A 48 -22.87 -10.07 25.92
CA LYS A 48 -23.62 -9.60 24.75
C LYS A 48 -23.02 -10.09 23.44
N THR A 49 -21.70 -10.21 23.36
CA THR A 49 -21.02 -10.79 22.19
C THR A 49 -21.49 -12.20 21.86
N ASN A 50 -21.65 -13.06 22.89
CA ASN A 50 -22.14 -14.42 22.70
C ASN A 50 -23.61 -14.42 22.24
N ILE A 51 -24.42 -13.56 22.84
CA ILE A 51 -25.86 -13.44 22.49
C ILE A 51 -25.98 -12.98 21.01
N PHE A 52 -25.22 -11.99 20.59
CA PHE A 52 -25.27 -11.51 19.21
C PHE A 52 -24.77 -12.58 18.23
N ARG A 53 -23.69 -13.30 18.57
CA ARG A 53 -23.21 -14.43 17.74
C ARG A 53 -24.27 -15.52 17.61
N GLU A 54 -24.97 -15.86 18.69
CA GLU A 54 -26.06 -16.83 18.66
C GLU A 54 -27.23 -16.36 17.79
N GLN A 55 -27.62 -15.08 17.88
CA GLN A 55 -28.64 -14.51 17.01
C GLN A 55 -28.25 -14.59 15.53
N ILE A 56 -27.02 -14.19 15.21
CA ILE A 56 -26.51 -14.21 13.82
C ILE A 56 -26.43 -15.65 13.30
N ASN A 57 -25.99 -16.61 14.11
CA ASN A 57 -25.97 -18.02 13.75
C ASN A 57 -27.38 -18.61 13.54
N ASN A 58 -28.40 -17.97 14.10
CA ASN A 58 -29.81 -18.28 13.87
C ASN A 58 -30.44 -17.40 12.77
N ASP A 59 -29.63 -16.97 11.79
CA ASP A 59 -30.02 -16.21 10.62
C ASP A 59 -30.54 -14.78 10.85
N THR A 60 -30.35 -14.21 12.07
CA THR A 60 -30.67 -12.80 12.31
C THR A 60 -29.74 -11.90 11.50
N PRO A 61 -30.24 -10.98 10.65
CA PRO A 61 -29.41 -10.06 9.90
C PRO A 61 -28.57 -9.16 10.80
N LEU A 62 -27.33 -8.84 10.39
CA LEU A 62 -26.45 -7.92 11.13
C LEU A 62 -27.08 -6.56 11.42
N ASP A 63 -27.94 -6.09 10.53
CA ASP A 63 -28.64 -4.82 10.68
C ASP A 63 -29.64 -4.79 11.85
N GLU A 64 -30.16 -5.93 12.28
CA GLU A 64 -31.06 -6.02 13.43
C GLU A 64 -30.28 -5.94 14.75
N VAL A 65 -29.05 -6.44 14.80
CA VAL A 65 -28.19 -6.37 16.01
C VAL A 65 -27.33 -5.12 16.05
N LEU A 66 -27.29 -4.33 14.96
CA LEU A 66 -26.35 -3.21 14.77
C LEU A 66 -26.48 -2.16 15.89
N ASN A 67 -27.69 -1.71 16.22
CA ASN A 67 -27.89 -0.64 17.20
C ASN A 67 -27.37 -1.06 18.58
N ASP A 68 -27.71 -2.28 19.00
CA ASP A 68 -27.24 -2.87 20.24
C ASP A 68 -25.72 -3.08 20.24
N ALA A 69 -25.16 -3.59 19.16
CA ALA A 69 -23.72 -3.80 19.01
C ALA A 69 -22.94 -2.48 19.13
N PHE A 70 -23.40 -1.41 18.49
CA PHE A 70 -22.76 -0.10 18.57
C PHE A 70 -22.85 0.50 19.97
N ALA A 71 -23.99 0.35 20.64
CA ALA A 71 -24.16 0.79 22.02
C ALA A 71 -23.22 0.00 22.97
N VAL A 72 -23.07 -1.31 22.79
CA VAL A 72 -22.12 -2.16 23.54
C VAL A 72 -20.68 -1.71 23.35
N VAL A 73 -20.24 -1.45 22.10
CA VAL A 73 -18.87 -0.96 21.82
C VAL A 73 -18.66 0.42 22.43
N ARG A 74 -19.65 1.33 22.35
CA ARG A 74 -19.56 2.66 22.96
C ARG A 74 -19.32 2.55 24.48
N GLU A 75 -20.09 1.71 25.16
CA GLU A 75 -19.94 1.52 26.61
C GLU A 75 -18.64 0.80 26.96
N ALA A 76 -18.23 -0.22 26.19
CA ALA A 76 -16.96 -0.90 26.37
C ALA A 76 -15.76 0.07 26.20
N SER A 77 -15.79 0.93 25.19
CA SER A 77 -14.78 1.96 24.95
C SER A 77 -14.69 2.96 26.12
N LYS A 78 -15.83 3.37 26.66
CA LYS A 78 -15.89 4.25 27.82
C LYS A 78 -15.26 3.59 29.06
N ARG A 79 -15.50 2.29 29.29
CA ARG A 79 -14.93 1.55 30.44
C ARG A 79 -13.46 1.25 30.30
N THR A 80 -12.99 0.87 29.10
CA THR A 80 -11.60 0.43 28.89
C THR A 80 -10.67 1.59 28.64
N LEU A 81 -11.04 2.52 27.75
CA LEU A 81 -10.20 3.63 27.33
C LEU A 81 -10.57 4.98 27.95
N GLY A 82 -11.69 5.08 28.67
CA GLY A 82 -12.25 6.36 29.11
C GLY A 82 -12.79 7.21 27.96
N GLN A 83 -12.97 6.63 26.76
CA GLN A 83 -13.35 7.34 25.55
C GLN A 83 -14.76 6.91 25.09
N ARG A 84 -15.74 7.77 25.33
CA ARG A 84 -17.10 7.59 24.79
C ARG A 84 -17.13 8.08 23.34
N HIS A 85 -17.60 7.26 22.41
CA HIS A 85 -17.78 7.70 21.02
C HIS A 85 -18.76 8.89 20.95
N PHE A 86 -18.36 9.94 20.22
CA PHE A 86 -19.23 11.05 19.90
C PHE A 86 -20.28 10.64 18.85
N ASP A 87 -21.35 11.41 18.76
CA ASP A 87 -22.44 11.13 17.82
C ASP A 87 -21.97 11.12 16.37
N VAL A 88 -21.09 12.04 15.99
CA VAL A 88 -20.45 12.06 14.66
C VAL A 88 -19.60 10.80 14.39
N GLN A 89 -19.01 10.22 15.42
CA GLN A 89 -18.24 8.99 15.30
C GLN A 89 -19.15 7.76 15.11
N ILE A 90 -20.31 7.74 15.76
CA ILE A 90 -21.34 6.71 15.51
C ILE A 90 -21.81 6.78 14.05
N ILE A 91 -22.07 7.98 13.54
CA ILE A 91 -22.45 8.19 12.12
C ILE A 91 -21.34 7.67 11.20
N GLY A 92 -20.08 7.99 11.47
CA GLY A 92 -18.94 7.46 10.72
C GLY A 92 -18.89 5.94 10.72
N GLY A 93 -19.12 5.30 11.85
CA GLY A 93 -19.21 3.84 11.98
C GLY A 93 -20.36 3.22 11.18
N LEU A 94 -21.52 3.87 11.14
CA LEU A 94 -22.67 3.44 10.32
C LEU A 94 -22.36 3.48 8.82
N ILE A 95 -21.67 4.54 8.35
CA ILE A 95 -21.24 4.70 6.97
C ILE A 95 -20.26 3.59 6.59
N LEU A 96 -19.26 3.33 7.43
CA LEU A 96 -18.28 2.24 7.22
C LEU A 96 -18.98 0.87 7.18
N HIS A 97 -19.93 0.64 8.07
CA HIS A 97 -20.69 -0.63 8.06
C HIS A 97 -21.45 -0.85 6.76
N GLU A 98 -21.99 0.19 6.14
CA GLU A 98 -22.68 0.11 4.84
C GLU A 98 -21.73 -0.12 3.64
N GLY A 99 -20.42 -0.26 3.86
CA GLY A 99 -19.45 -0.42 2.78
C GLY A 99 -19.25 0.88 1.98
N LYS A 100 -19.08 1.98 2.68
CA LYS A 100 -18.86 3.31 2.10
C LYS A 100 -17.63 3.96 2.69
N ILE A 101 -17.23 5.08 2.13
CA ILE A 101 -16.13 5.90 2.64
C ILE A 101 -16.70 7.00 3.54
N THR A 102 -16.18 7.07 4.76
CA THR A 102 -16.47 8.17 5.68
C THR A 102 -15.34 9.20 5.60
N GLU A 103 -15.66 10.42 5.14
CA GLU A 103 -14.75 11.54 5.24
C GLU A 103 -14.94 12.25 6.57
N MET A 104 -13.92 12.16 7.44
CA MET A 104 -13.86 12.84 8.73
C MET A 104 -12.56 13.60 8.83
N LYS A 105 -12.62 14.86 9.25
CA LYS A 105 -11.41 15.68 9.37
C LYS A 105 -10.39 15.04 10.30
N THR A 106 -9.12 15.33 10.04
CA THR A 106 -8.01 14.86 10.89
C THR A 106 -8.22 15.34 12.32
N GLY A 107 -8.04 14.44 13.29
CA GLY A 107 -8.28 14.72 14.70
C GLY A 107 -9.68 14.33 15.21
N GLU A 108 -10.63 13.95 14.36
CA GLU A 108 -11.97 13.51 14.76
C GLU A 108 -12.02 12.07 15.30
N GLY A 109 -10.88 11.38 15.41
CA GLY A 109 -10.78 10.05 16.02
C GLY A 109 -11.24 8.90 15.12
N LYS A 110 -10.88 8.93 13.84
CA LYS A 110 -11.17 7.87 12.86
C LYS A 110 -10.81 6.47 13.37
N THR A 111 -9.67 6.32 14.05
CA THR A 111 -9.23 5.05 14.64
C THR A 111 -10.26 4.46 15.59
N LEU A 112 -10.87 5.30 16.42
CA LEU A 112 -11.94 4.88 17.34
C LEU A 112 -13.23 4.54 16.59
N VAL A 113 -13.56 5.27 15.53
CA VAL A 113 -14.74 5.03 14.67
C VAL A 113 -14.71 3.62 14.09
N SER A 114 -13.55 3.16 13.63
CA SER A 114 -13.40 1.84 13.01
C SER A 114 -13.79 0.68 13.94
N THR A 115 -13.74 0.88 15.26
CA THR A 115 -14.06 -0.16 16.25
C THR A 115 -15.52 -0.61 16.18
N LEU A 116 -16.42 0.30 15.85
CA LEU A 116 -17.86 0.04 15.76
C LEU A 116 -18.20 -0.98 14.66
N PRO A 117 -17.90 -0.70 13.37
CA PRO A 117 -18.17 -1.66 12.31
C PRO A 117 -17.28 -2.90 12.38
N ALA A 118 -16.05 -2.78 12.90
CA ALA A 118 -15.16 -3.93 13.07
C ALA A 118 -15.75 -4.96 14.04
N TYR A 119 -16.21 -4.51 15.21
CA TYR A 119 -16.89 -5.38 16.16
C TYR A 119 -18.12 -6.07 15.55
N LEU A 120 -19.04 -5.28 14.98
CA LEU A 120 -20.29 -5.82 14.43
C LEU A 120 -20.02 -6.88 13.34
N ASN A 121 -19.11 -6.61 12.41
CA ASN A 121 -18.85 -7.53 11.30
C ASN A 121 -18.03 -8.74 11.74
N SER A 122 -17.22 -8.65 12.79
CA SER A 122 -16.47 -9.79 13.34
C SER A 122 -17.36 -10.84 14.01
N LEU A 123 -18.58 -10.46 14.42
CA LEU A 123 -19.55 -11.39 15.02
C LEU A 123 -19.94 -12.53 14.09
N THR A 124 -19.81 -12.35 12.77
CA THR A 124 -20.05 -13.40 11.77
C THR A 124 -19.04 -14.54 11.78
N GLY A 125 -17.89 -14.38 12.46
CA GLY A 125 -16.79 -15.34 12.45
C GLY A 125 -15.99 -15.38 11.14
N ASN A 126 -16.26 -14.49 10.18
CA ASN A 126 -15.58 -14.46 8.89
C ASN A 126 -14.32 -13.56 8.85
N GLY A 127 -13.98 -12.94 9.98
CA GLY A 127 -12.84 -12.03 10.11
C GLY A 127 -13.07 -10.64 9.53
N VAL A 128 -12.40 -9.65 10.13
CA VAL A 128 -12.36 -8.26 9.67
C VAL A 128 -10.90 -7.82 9.58
N HIS A 129 -10.51 -7.20 8.47
CA HIS A 129 -9.20 -6.64 8.29
C HIS A 129 -9.25 -5.12 8.43
N ILE A 130 -8.39 -4.55 9.29
CA ILE A 130 -8.19 -3.11 9.43
C ILE A 130 -6.83 -2.78 8.82
N VAL A 131 -6.85 -2.01 7.74
CA VAL A 131 -5.68 -1.72 6.92
C VAL A 131 -5.14 -0.34 7.26
N THR A 132 -3.85 -0.26 7.57
CA THR A 132 -3.13 0.97 7.90
C THR A 132 -1.98 1.20 6.92
N VAL A 133 -1.42 2.41 6.91
CA VAL A 133 -0.34 2.78 5.98
C VAL A 133 1.05 2.29 6.40
N ASN A 134 1.26 1.92 7.67
CA ASN A 134 2.56 1.43 8.15
C ASN A 134 2.44 0.50 9.37
N ASP A 135 3.50 -0.28 9.63
CA ASP A 135 3.57 -1.26 10.71
C ASP A 135 3.45 -0.63 12.12
N TYR A 136 3.92 0.61 12.28
CA TYR A 136 3.80 1.30 13.55
C TYR A 136 2.35 1.55 13.91
N LEU A 137 1.55 2.06 12.96
CA LEU A 137 0.13 2.29 13.16
C LEU A 137 -0.62 0.97 13.35
N ALA A 138 -0.29 -0.06 12.57
CA ALA A 138 -0.91 -1.37 12.73
C ALA A 138 -0.73 -1.92 14.14
N LYS A 139 0.48 -1.86 14.69
CA LYS A 139 0.78 -2.30 16.06
C LYS A 139 0.12 -1.41 17.11
N ARG A 140 0.30 -0.09 17.01
CA ARG A 140 -0.28 0.87 17.95
C ARG A 140 -1.80 0.72 18.05
N ASP A 141 -2.47 0.67 16.91
CA ASP A 141 -3.92 0.66 16.87
C ASP A 141 -4.50 -0.70 17.26
N SER A 142 -3.82 -1.81 16.92
CA SER A 142 -4.20 -3.14 17.38
C SER A 142 -4.06 -3.31 18.90
N GLU A 143 -3.07 -2.68 19.52
CA GLU A 143 -2.89 -2.69 20.98
C GLU A 143 -3.92 -1.79 21.64
N TRP A 144 -4.04 -0.55 21.18
CA TRP A 144 -4.90 0.46 21.80
C TRP A 144 -6.40 0.15 21.64
N MET A 145 -6.88 -0.05 20.41
CA MET A 145 -8.29 -0.42 20.17
C MET A 145 -8.56 -1.87 20.55
N GLY A 146 -7.53 -2.71 20.57
CA GLY A 146 -7.59 -4.09 20.99
C GLY A 146 -8.07 -4.27 22.44
N GLU A 147 -7.92 -3.28 23.30
CA GLU A 147 -8.47 -3.31 24.67
C GLU A 147 -9.99 -3.40 24.67
N ILE A 148 -10.67 -2.67 23.76
CA ILE A 148 -12.12 -2.73 23.61
C ILE A 148 -12.55 -4.12 23.15
N PHE A 149 -11.91 -4.65 22.13
CA PHE A 149 -12.25 -5.95 21.54
C PHE A 149 -12.01 -7.10 22.52
N LYS A 150 -10.87 -7.11 23.19
CA LYS A 150 -10.52 -8.12 24.22
C LYS A 150 -11.48 -8.06 25.42
N PHE A 151 -11.88 -6.85 25.85
CA PHE A 151 -12.89 -6.69 26.88
C PHE A 151 -14.21 -7.33 26.46
N LEU A 152 -14.60 -7.20 25.19
CA LEU A 152 -15.81 -7.82 24.64
C LEU A 152 -15.64 -9.30 24.25
N GLY A 153 -14.46 -9.89 24.48
CA GLY A 153 -14.18 -11.31 24.25
C GLY A 153 -13.85 -11.68 22.82
N LEU A 154 -13.36 -10.72 22.01
CA LEU A 154 -12.84 -10.95 20.68
C LEU A 154 -11.33 -11.10 20.69
N GLU A 155 -10.81 -11.84 19.70
CA GLU A 155 -9.37 -11.97 19.44
C GLU A 155 -8.92 -10.92 18.42
N VAL A 156 -7.73 -10.33 18.68
CA VAL A 156 -7.11 -9.33 17.81
C VAL A 156 -5.74 -9.81 17.39
N GLY A 157 -5.53 -9.89 16.09
CA GLY A 157 -4.26 -10.18 15.46
C GLY A 157 -3.64 -8.92 14.85
N VAL A 158 -2.33 -8.93 14.66
CA VAL A 158 -1.59 -7.93 13.90
C VAL A 158 -0.57 -8.60 13.00
N ILE A 159 -0.53 -8.17 11.74
CA ILE A 159 0.47 -8.61 10.77
C ILE A 159 1.44 -7.46 10.45
N TYR A 160 2.72 -7.78 10.39
CA TYR A 160 3.79 -6.86 10.07
C TYR A 160 4.99 -7.60 9.48
N SER A 161 5.92 -6.86 8.91
CA SER A 161 7.09 -7.43 8.25
C SER A 161 7.99 -8.21 9.21
N GLY A 162 8.49 -9.36 8.76
CA GLY A 162 9.43 -10.21 9.53
C GLY A 162 8.79 -11.25 10.44
N GLN A 163 7.47 -11.39 10.47
CA GLN A 163 6.80 -12.47 11.21
C GLN A 163 6.98 -13.82 10.52
N THR A 164 7.00 -14.87 11.34
CA THR A 164 6.98 -16.27 10.87
C THR A 164 5.60 -16.64 10.32
N ASP A 165 5.55 -17.71 9.51
CA ASP A 165 4.31 -18.25 8.95
C ASP A 165 3.29 -18.60 10.05
N ASP A 166 3.75 -19.20 11.17
CA ASP A 166 2.88 -19.56 12.30
C ASP A 166 2.29 -18.34 13.02
N GLU A 167 3.07 -17.28 13.16
CA GLU A 167 2.59 -16.03 13.77
C GLU A 167 1.54 -15.35 12.87
N LYS A 168 1.79 -15.31 11.56
CA LYS A 168 0.84 -14.79 10.59
C LYS A 168 -0.45 -15.60 10.55
N GLN A 169 -0.37 -16.91 10.54
CA GLN A 169 -1.54 -17.80 10.56
C GLN A 169 -2.41 -17.52 11.80
N LYS A 170 -1.80 -17.41 12.98
CA LYS A 170 -2.53 -17.05 14.21
C LYS A 170 -3.18 -15.68 14.12
N ALA A 171 -2.48 -14.68 13.55
CA ALA A 171 -3.02 -13.33 13.40
C ALA A 171 -4.24 -13.30 12.46
N TYR A 172 -4.21 -14.06 11.36
CA TYR A 172 -5.34 -14.16 10.43
C TYR A 172 -6.51 -15.02 10.95
N MET A 173 -6.28 -15.85 11.97
CA MET A 173 -7.35 -16.62 12.63
C MET A 173 -8.13 -15.78 13.66
N ALA A 174 -7.60 -14.62 14.05
CA ALA A 174 -8.30 -13.71 14.97
C ALA A 174 -9.57 -13.13 14.34
N ASP A 175 -10.49 -12.67 15.22
CA ASP A 175 -11.75 -12.02 14.81
C ASP A 175 -11.49 -10.73 14.01
N ILE A 176 -10.43 -9.98 14.41
CA ILE A 176 -10.02 -8.73 13.80
C ILE A 176 -8.50 -8.74 13.59
N THR A 177 -8.07 -8.48 12.36
CA THR A 177 -6.63 -8.46 12.01
C THR A 177 -6.24 -7.07 11.52
N TYR A 178 -5.27 -6.46 12.20
CA TYR A 178 -4.63 -5.21 11.78
C TYR A 178 -3.41 -5.52 10.92
N GLY A 179 -3.14 -4.67 9.92
CA GLY A 179 -1.94 -4.81 9.10
C GLY A 179 -1.79 -3.70 8.09
N THR A 180 -0.66 -3.67 7.39
CA THR A 180 -0.45 -2.72 6.30
C THR A 180 -1.03 -3.24 4.98
N ASN A 181 -1.35 -2.32 4.06
CA ASN A 181 -1.73 -2.66 2.69
C ASN A 181 -0.71 -3.60 2.04
N ASN A 182 0.60 -3.34 2.26
CA ASN A 182 1.69 -4.17 1.73
C ASN A 182 1.65 -5.60 2.27
N GLU A 183 1.55 -5.79 3.60
CA GLU A 183 1.56 -7.13 4.20
C GLU A 183 0.34 -7.95 3.76
N PHE A 184 -0.84 -7.36 3.75
CA PHE A 184 -2.04 -8.03 3.23
C PHE A 184 -1.90 -8.46 1.77
N GLY A 185 -1.36 -7.58 0.92
CA GLY A 185 -1.18 -7.87 -0.50
C GLY A 185 -0.07 -8.90 -0.76
N PHE A 186 1.07 -8.81 -0.06
CA PHE A 186 2.14 -9.81 -0.19
C PHE A 186 1.73 -11.17 0.38
N ASP A 187 1.00 -11.23 1.49
CA ASP A 187 0.52 -12.48 2.03
C ASP A 187 -0.50 -13.15 1.08
N TYR A 188 -1.34 -12.35 0.39
CA TYR A 188 -2.18 -12.86 -0.69
C TYR A 188 -1.37 -13.50 -1.83
N LEU A 189 -0.30 -12.85 -2.28
CA LEU A 189 0.57 -13.40 -3.30
C LEU A 189 1.25 -14.69 -2.83
N ARG A 190 1.76 -14.71 -1.58
CA ARG A 190 2.37 -15.91 -0.98
C ARG A 190 1.37 -17.05 -0.88
N ASP A 191 0.13 -16.77 -0.47
CA ASP A 191 -0.94 -17.77 -0.40
C ASP A 191 -1.22 -18.42 -1.75
N ASN A 192 -1.23 -17.63 -2.83
CA ASN A 192 -1.46 -18.15 -4.18
C ASN A 192 -0.26 -18.96 -4.74
N MET A 193 0.87 -18.93 -4.06
CA MET A 193 2.06 -19.76 -4.39
C MET A 193 2.15 -21.04 -3.53
N LYS A 194 1.26 -21.22 -2.54
CA LYS A 194 1.22 -22.42 -1.70
C LYS A 194 0.66 -23.62 -2.46
N HIS A 195 1.15 -24.82 -2.15
CA HIS A 195 0.70 -26.06 -2.78
C HIS A 195 -0.60 -26.62 -2.20
N SER A 196 -0.99 -26.18 -1.00
CA SER A 196 -2.20 -26.65 -0.30
C SER A 196 -2.92 -25.48 0.35
N THR A 197 -4.25 -25.53 0.34
CA THR A 197 -5.12 -24.53 0.98
C THR A 197 -4.94 -24.45 2.49
N ASP A 198 -4.50 -25.52 3.13
CA ASP A 198 -4.26 -25.56 4.58
C ASP A 198 -3.08 -24.68 5.00
N GLN A 199 -2.17 -24.39 4.05
CA GLN A 199 -1.00 -23.56 4.27
C GLN A 199 -1.30 -22.07 4.05
N MET A 200 -2.47 -21.72 3.53
CA MET A 200 -2.85 -20.34 3.27
C MET A 200 -3.19 -19.60 4.56
N PHE A 201 -2.77 -18.34 4.64
CA PHE A 201 -3.04 -17.46 5.78
C PHE A 201 -4.42 -16.82 5.69
N GLN A 202 -4.74 -16.23 4.53
CA GLN A 202 -5.97 -15.49 4.28
C GLN A 202 -7.10 -16.41 3.81
N LYS A 203 -7.84 -16.98 4.76
CA LYS A 203 -8.96 -17.87 4.42
C LYS A 203 -10.11 -17.13 3.77
N ASN A 204 -10.50 -15.98 4.32
CA ASN A 204 -11.64 -15.19 3.86
C ASN A 204 -11.28 -13.71 3.75
N ARG A 205 -11.63 -13.08 2.65
CA ARG A 205 -11.61 -11.62 2.47
C ARG A 205 -13.03 -11.10 2.61
N ASN A 206 -13.53 -11.13 3.85
CA ASN A 206 -14.92 -10.78 4.13
C ASN A 206 -15.11 -9.27 4.17
N PHE A 207 -14.49 -8.57 5.11
CA PHE A 207 -14.62 -7.13 5.27
C PHE A 207 -13.28 -6.46 5.52
N ALA A 208 -12.98 -5.40 4.75
CA ALA A 208 -11.83 -4.54 5.00
C ALA A 208 -12.27 -3.10 5.30
N ILE A 209 -11.65 -2.52 6.32
CA ILE A 209 -11.74 -1.10 6.67
C ILE A 209 -10.35 -0.50 6.40
N VAL A 210 -10.26 0.41 5.43
CA VAL A 210 -8.99 1.01 5.00
C VAL A 210 -8.86 2.41 5.59
N ASP A 211 -7.83 2.62 6.40
CA ASP A 211 -7.47 3.96 6.90
C ASP A 211 -6.62 4.69 5.84
N GLU A 212 -6.74 6.01 5.77
CA GLU A 212 -6.18 6.87 4.72
C GLU A 212 -6.46 6.27 3.33
N VAL A 213 -7.75 6.04 3.08
CA VAL A 213 -8.24 5.28 1.92
C VAL A 213 -7.91 5.91 0.57
N ASP A 214 -7.79 7.21 0.48
CA ASP A 214 -7.35 7.96 -0.70
C ASP A 214 -5.91 7.60 -1.09
N SER A 215 -4.98 7.61 -0.14
CA SER A 215 -3.59 7.23 -0.40
C SER A 215 -3.48 5.77 -0.88
N ILE A 216 -4.19 4.83 -0.24
CA ILE A 216 -4.07 3.40 -0.54
C ILE A 216 -4.83 2.99 -1.80
N LEU A 217 -6.08 3.46 -1.97
CA LEU A 217 -6.96 3.00 -3.05
C LEU A 217 -6.95 3.90 -4.30
N ILE A 218 -6.37 5.11 -4.23
CA ILE A 218 -6.24 6.01 -5.38
C ILE A 218 -4.77 6.21 -5.70
N ASP A 219 -3.99 6.88 -4.82
CA ASP A 219 -2.61 7.27 -5.11
C ASP A 219 -1.71 6.06 -5.41
N GLU A 220 -1.76 5.03 -4.57
CA GLU A 220 -0.95 3.81 -4.70
C GLU A 220 -1.68 2.67 -5.44
N ALA A 221 -2.93 2.88 -5.87
CA ALA A 221 -3.81 1.82 -6.38
C ALA A 221 -3.19 0.98 -7.49
N ARG A 222 -2.44 1.59 -8.40
CA ARG A 222 -1.82 0.97 -9.57
C ARG A 222 -0.41 0.44 -9.32
N THR A 223 0.15 0.68 -8.15
CA THR A 223 1.48 0.16 -7.79
C THR A 223 1.41 -1.37 -7.66
N PRO A 224 2.17 -2.12 -8.46
CA PRO A 224 2.16 -3.57 -8.39
C PRO A 224 3.02 -4.06 -7.21
N LEU A 225 2.47 -4.97 -6.43
CA LEU A 225 3.22 -5.84 -5.55
C LEU A 225 3.76 -7.00 -6.38
N ILE A 226 5.05 -7.28 -6.29
CA ILE A 226 5.72 -8.28 -7.12
C ILE A 226 6.54 -9.20 -6.22
N ILE A 227 6.35 -10.51 -6.39
CA ILE A 227 7.26 -11.54 -5.86
C ILE A 227 8.09 -12.06 -7.02
N SER A 228 9.40 -11.92 -6.92
CA SER A 228 10.35 -12.45 -7.89
C SER A 228 11.10 -13.64 -7.29
N GLY A 229 11.41 -14.61 -8.12
CA GLY A 229 12.27 -15.74 -7.77
C GLY A 229 13.40 -15.90 -8.77
N MET A 230 14.48 -16.52 -8.33
CA MET A 230 15.58 -16.89 -9.21
C MET A 230 15.15 -18.04 -10.12
N ILE A 231 15.45 -17.92 -11.40
CA ILE A 231 15.36 -19.05 -12.35
C ILE A 231 16.60 -19.94 -12.15
N GLU A 232 16.53 -21.16 -12.65
CA GLU A 232 17.67 -22.06 -12.72
C GLU A 232 18.91 -21.31 -13.25
N ASP A 233 20.03 -21.49 -12.56
CA ASP A 233 21.27 -20.84 -12.91
C ASP A 233 21.76 -21.33 -14.29
N LYS A 234 21.55 -20.51 -15.33
CA LYS A 234 22.02 -20.71 -16.68
C LYS A 234 23.25 -19.87 -17.00
N SER A 235 23.96 -19.38 -16.00
CA SER A 235 25.15 -18.53 -16.16
C SER A 235 26.19 -19.14 -17.09
N ASP A 236 26.40 -20.45 -16.99
CA ASP A 236 27.31 -21.19 -17.87
C ASP A 236 26.91 -21.11 -19.36
N LEU A 237 25.61 -21.06 -19.65
CA LEU A 237 25.12 -20.98 -21.03
C LEU A 237 25.42 -19.62 -21.63
N TYR A 238 25.25 -18.53 -20.88
CA TYR A 238 25.61 -17.17 -21.34
C TYR A 238 27.08 -17.07 -21.71
N VAL A 239 27.99 -17.61 -20.85
CA VAL A 239 29.44 -17.60 -21.13
C VAL A 239 29.78 -18.44 -22.35
N LYS A 240 29.17 -19.61 -22.52
CA LYS A 240 29.43 -20.48 -23.66
C LYS A 240 28.94 -19.85 -24.96
N VAL A 241 27.74 -19.25 -24.96
CA VAL A 241 27.17 -18.61 -26.13
C VAL A 241 27.92 -17.36 -26.51
N ASP A 242 28.36 -16.53 -25.58
CA ASP A 242 29.14 -15.33 -25.85
C ASP A 242 30.45 -15.66 -26.62
N ARG A 243 31.11 -16.78 -26.31
CA ARG A 243 32.29 -17.26 -27.00
C ARG A 243 32.07 -17.65 -28.47
N LEU A 244 30.80 -17.87 -28.87
CA LEU A 244 30.47 -18.19 -30.27
C LEU A 244 30.35 -16.94 -31.13
N ILE A 245 29.98 -15.80 -30.55
CA ILE A 245 29.68 -14.56 -31.29
C ILE A 245 30.88 -14.11 -32.13
N PRO A 246 32.14 -14.12 -31.64
CA PRO A 246 33.30 -13.75 -32.45
C PRO A 246 33.61 -14.68 -33.63
N LYS A 247 32.95 -15.87 -33.71
CA LYS A 247 33.13 -16.82 -34.82
C LYS A 247 32.15 -16.56 -35.97
N ILE A 248 31.15 -15.68 -35.78
CA ILE A 248 30.20 -15.30 -36.81
C ILE A 248 30.77 -14.11 -37.58
N ASP A 249 30.79 -14.20 -38.92
CA ASP A 249 31.28 -13.12 -39.75
C ASP A 249 30.33 -11.91 -39.71
N ASN A 250 30.91 -10.71 -39.72
CA ASN A 250 30.09 -9.48 -39.68
C ASN A 250 29.16 -9.32 -40.89
N GLU A 251 29.49 -9.94 -42.02
CA GLU A 251 28.66 -9.92 -43.23
C GLU A 251 27.39 -10.78 -43.07
N ASP A 252 27.38 -11.69 -42.11
CA ASP A 252 26.26 -12.58 -41.76
C ASP A 252 25.28 -11.94 -40.75
N ILE A 253 25.54 -10.69 -40.31
CA ILE A 253 24.76 -10.00 -39.28
C ILE A 253 24.12 -8.72 -39.85
N GLU A 254 22.80 -8.61 -39.72
CA GLU A 254 22.04 -7.41 -40.05
C GLU A 254 21.72 -6.63 -38.79
N ILE A 255 22.16 -5.35 -38.73
CA ILE A 255 21.93 -4.46 -37.60
C ILE A 255 20.96 -3.36 -38.01
N ASP A 256 19.84 -3.24 -37.26
CA ASP A 256 18.96 -2.08 -37.34
C ASP A 256 19.07 -1.23 -36.06
N GLU A 257 19.86 -0.17 -36.15
CA GLU A 257 20.07 0.74 -35.01
C GLU A 257 18.81 1.47 -34.57
N LYS A 258 17.83 1.69 -35.48
CA LYS A 258 16.58 2.41 -35.14
C LYS A 258 15.65 1.58 -34.31
N SER A 259 15.53 0.30 -34.64
CA SER A 259 14.68 -0.66 -33.89
C SER A 259 15.46 -1.32 -32.75
N LYS A 260 16.76 -1.03 -32.61
CA LYS A 260 17.71 -1.70 -31.68
C LYS A 260 17.59 -3.23 -31.79
N SER A 261 17.56 -3.74 -33.04
CA SER A 261 17.49 -5.18 -33.33
C SER A 261 18.70 -5.66 -34.12
N VAL A 262 19.09 -6.90 -33.86
CA VAL A 262 20.14 -7.62 -34.56
C VAL A 262 19.56 -8.93 -35.05
N ASN A 263 19.69 -9.22 -36.31
CA ASN A 263 19.25 -10.47 -36.92
C ASN A 263 20.42 -11.09 -37.72
N LEU A 264 20.34 -12.38 -37.94
CA LEU A 264 21.22 -13.09 -38.83
C LEU A 264 20.64 -13.13 -40.24
N THR A 265 21.51 -13.04 -41.25
CA THR A 265 21.13 -13.30 -42.65
C THR A 265 20.81 -14.79 -42.84
N GLU A 266 20.30 -15.19 -44.03
CA GLU A 266 20.12 -16.61 -44.34
C GLU A 266 21.46 -17.37 -44.27
N THR A 267 22.53 -16.79 -44.83
CA THR A 267 23.88 -17.35 -44.74
C THR A 267 24.43 -17.38 -43.32
N GLY A 268 24.09 -16.36 -42.50
CA GLY A 268 24.45 -16.29 -41.11
C GLY A 268 23.80 -17.38 -40.26
N ASN A 269 22.56 -17.74 -40.55
CA ASN A 269 21.88 -18.84 -39.89
C ASN A 269 22.52 -20.19 -40.22
N GLU A 270 22.91 -20.44 -41.53
CA GLU A 270 23.60 -21.64 -41.92
C GLU A 270 25.02 -21.75 -41.29
N SER A 271 25.72 -20.60 -41.18
CA SER A 271 27.03 -20.52 -40.55
C SER A 271 26.94 -20.81 -39.06
N LEU A 272 25.92 -20.24 -38.39
CA LEU A 272 25.66 -20.48 -36.97
C LEU A 272 25.32 -21.94 -36.68
N ASP A 273 24.46 -22.60 -37.49
CA ASP A 273 24.15 -24.01 -37.31
C ASP A 273 25.42 -24.89 -37.37
N LYS A 274 26.34 -24.62 -38.28
CA LYS A 274 27.63 -25.33 -38.38
C LYS A 274 28.45 -25.12 -37.10
N ILE A 275 28.57 -23.87 -36.63
CA ILE A 275 29.30 -23.55 -35.39
C ILE A 275 28.70 -24.27 -34.20
N LEU A 276 27.37 -24.31 -34.10
CA LEU A 276 26.65 -24.97 -32.98
C LEU A 276 26.84 -26.49 -33.00
N ILE A 277 26.91 -27.11 -34.19
CA ILE A 277 27.19 -28.53 -34.33
C ILE A 277 28.65 -28.82 -33.94
N GLU A 278 29.59 -28.03 -34.40
CA GLU A 278 31.04 -28.18 -34.09
C GLU A 278 31.32 -28.05 -32.59
N GLU A 279 30.63 -27.13 -31.91
CA GLU A 279 30.77 -26.89 -30.46
C GLU A 279 29.88 -27.79 -29.61
N GLY A 280 29.05 -28.64 -30.23
CA GLY A 280 28.26 -29.67 -29.55
C GLY A 280 27.01 -29.14 -28.84
N PHE A 281 26.46 -27.98 -29.24
CA PHE A 281 25.21 -27.46 -28.73
C PHE A 281 23.98 -28.12 -29.33
N ILE A 282 24.07 -28.48 -30.62
CA ILE A 282 23.02 -29.18 -31.36
C ILE A 282 23.62 -30.38 -32.11
N THR A 283 22.77 -31.33 -32.49
CA THR A 283 23.20 -32.47 -33.31
C THR A 283 23.12 -32.17 -34.81
N SER A 284 23.77 -32.94 -35.64
CA SER A 284 23.74 -32.75 -37.11
C SER A 284 22.36 -33.01 -37.74
N GLU A 285 21.41 -33.57 -36.98
CA GLU A 285 20.04 -33.84 -37.42
C GLU A 285 19.03 -32.79 -36.88
N SER A 286 19.49 -31.81 -36.04
CA SER A 286 18.66 -30.78 -35.43
C SER A 286 19.04 -29.40 -35.97
N SER A 287 18.05 -28.49 -36.01
CA SER A 287 18.24 -27.08 -36.34
C SER A 287 18.08 -26.21 -35.07
N ILE A 288 18.69 -25.04 -35.12
CA ILE A 288 18.54 -24.01 -34.06
C ILE A 288 17.05 -23.65 -33.81
N TYR A 289 16.21 -23.78 -34.84
CA TYR A 289 14.78 -23.43 -34.78
C TYR A 289 13.88 -24.57 -34.25
N ASP A 290 14.43 -25.71 -33.87
CA ASP A 290 13.67 -26.77 -33.24
C ASP A 290 13.17 -26.31 -31.85
N ILE A 291 11.99 -26.79 -31.45
CA ILE A 291 11.34 -26.42 -30.19
C ILE A 291 12.25 -26.62 -28.98
N GLU A 292 13.11 -27.65 -29.02
CA GLU A 292 14.05 -27.98 -27.95
C GLU A 292 15.16 -26.91 -27.81
N ASN A 293 15.44 -26.15 -28.87
CA ASN A 293 16.53 -25.17 -28.95
C ASN A 293 16.06 -23.71 -28.72
N VAL A 294 14.79 -23.47 -28.42
CA VAL A 294 14.22 -22.12 -28.19
C VAL A 294 15.01 -21.31 -27.16
N THR A 295 15.42 -21.96 -26.08
CA THR A 295 16.25 -21.33 -25.04
C THR A 295 17.62 -20.92 -25.59
N LEU A 296 18.25 -21.74 -26.42
CA LEU A 296 19.54 -21.45 -27.05
C LEU A 296 19.42 -20.26 -28.01
N VAL A 297 18.38 -20.26 -28.86
CA VAL A 297 18.08 -19.12 -29.76
C VAL A 297 17.97 -17.82 -28.97
N HIS A 298 17.24 -17.83 -27.85
CA HIS A 298 17.09 -16.67 -27.00
C HIS A 298 18.46 -16.15 -26.51
N HIS A 299 19.32 -17.02 -25.97
CA HIS A 299 20.63 -16.63 -25.46
C HIS A 299 21.54 -16.11 -26.58
N ILE A 300 21.51 -16.70 -27.78
CA ILE A 300 22.28 -16.25 -28.94
C ILE A 300 21.82 -14.85 -29.36
N ASN A 301 20.51 -14.61 -29.44
CA ASN A 301 19.98 -13.30 -29.79
C ASN A 301 20.37 -12.23 -28.77
N GLN A 302 20.37 -12.54 -27.47
CA GLN A 302 20.82 -11.61 -26.45
C GLN A 302 22.33 -11.37 -26.51
N ALA A 303 23.13 -12.39 -26.77
CA ALA A 303 24.59 -12.26 -26.95
C ALA A 303 24.95 -11.43 -28.19
N LEU A 304 24.28 -11.67 -29.33
CA LEU A 304 24.40 -10.83 -30.52
C LEU A 304 24.07 -9.39 -30.23
N LYS A 305 22.96 -9.14 -29.58
CA LYS A 305 22.51 -7.80 -29.19
C LYS A 305 23.52 -7.11 -28.26
N ALA A 306 23.99 -7.82 -27.23
CA ALA A 306 24.98 -7.31 -26.29
C ALA A 306 26.30 -6.94 -26.96
N ASN A 307 26.77 -7.75 -27.94
CA ASN A 307 28.02 -7.54 -28.60
C ASN A 307 27.97 -6.47 -29.71
N MET A 308 26.84 -6.38 -30.44
CA MET A 308 26.74 -5.54 -31.65
C MET A 308 26.12 -4.15 -31.38
N LEU A 309 25.20 -4.02 -30.39
CA LEU A 309 24.46 -2.79 -30.16
C LEU A 309 24.82 -2.05 -28.86
N PHE A 310 25.43 -2.72 -27.91
CA PHE A 310 25.71 -2.13 -26.60
C PHE A 310 27.21 -1.92 -26.41
N HIS A 311 27.61 -0.68 -26.19
CA HIS A 311 29.03 -0.27 -26.10
C HIS A 311 29.37 0.16 -24.67
N LYS A 312 30.50 -0.35 -24.19
CA LYS A 312 31.06 0.05 -22.91
C LYS A 312 31.35 1.56 -22.89
N ASP A 313 31.16 2.19 -21.76
CA ASP A 313 31.34 3.62 -21.50
C ASP A 313 30.34 4.53 -22.25
N THR A 314 29.39 3.96 -22.99
CA THR A 314 28.29 4.66 -23.66
C THR A 314 26.95 4.21 -23.12
N ASP A 315 26.64 2.91 -23.23
CA ASP A 315 25.36 2.34 -22.80
C ASP A 315 25.44 1.74 -21.39
N TYR A 316 26.62 1.31 -20.99
CA TYR A 316 26.91 0.76 -19.67
C TYR A 316 28.40 0.95 -19.31
N LEU A 317 28.68 0.82 -17.99
CA LEU A 317 30.05 0.76 -17.49
C LEU A 317 30.26 -0.48 -16.61
N VAL A 318 31.52 -0.85 -16.41
CA VAL A 318 31.89 -1.96 -15.51
C VAL A 318 32.59 -1.37 -14.29
N LYS A 319 31.99 -1.59 -13.11
CA LYS A 319 32.53 -1.13 -11.82
C LYS A 319 32.27 -2.20 -10.76
N ASP A 320 33.23 -2.46 -9.91
CA ASP A 320 33.13 -3.41 -8.79
C ASP A 320 32.64 -4.81 -9.23
N ASN A 321 33.15 -5.29 -10.40
CA ASN A 321 32.76 -6.56 -11.00
C ASN A 321 31.26 -6.66 -11.34
N GLN A 322 30.63 -5.53 -11.69
CA GLN A 322 29.23 -5.43 -12.09
C GLN A 322 29.06 -4.54 -13.32
N VAL A 323 28.08 -4.86 -14.16
CA VAL A 323 27.62 -4.00 -15.24
C VAL A 323 26.61 -3.00 -14.69
N ILE A 324 26.82 -1.71 -14.89
CA ILE A 324 25.93 -0.62 -14.47
C ILE A 324 25.45 0.12 -15.71
N ILE A 325 24.14 0.28 -15.84
CA ILE A 325 23.50 0.96 -16.97
C ILE A 325 23.81 2.46 -16.92
N ILE A 326 24.05 3.06 -18.07
CA ILE A 326 24.11 4.51 -18.27
C ILE A 326 22.80 4.95 -18.92
N ASP A 327 22.12 5.91 -18.30
CA ASP A 327 20.89 6.49 -18.86
C ASP A 327 21.18 7.29 -20.13
N GLU A 328 20.55 6.93 -21.23
CA GLU A 328 20.77 7.50 -22.57
C GLU A 328 20.50 9.01 -22.62
N PHE A 329 19.58 9.52 -21.79
CA PHE A 329 19.18 10.94 -21.82
C PHE A 329 19.98 11.81 -20.84
N THR A 330 20.33 11.27 -19.69
CA THR A 330 20.98 12.04 -18.62
C THR A 330 22.46 11.74 -18.46
N GLY A 331 22.97 10.66 -19.07
CA GLY A 331 24.34 10.18 -18.90
C GLY A 331 24.66 9.72 -17.46
N ARG A 332 23.65 9.54 -16.61
CA ARG A 332 23.82 9.13 -15.21
C ARG A 332 23.87 7.61 -15.05
N MET A 333 24.70 7.16 -14.13
CA MET A 333 24.74 5.76 -13.71
C MET A 333 23.44 5.39 -13.00
N MET A 334 22.85 4.26 -13.40
CA MET A 334 21.61 3.72 -12.84
C MET A 334 21.94 2.48 -12.01
N GLU A 335 22.52 2.69 -10.83
CA GLU A 335 22.84 1.59 -9.90
C GLU A 335 21.56 0.83 -9.49
N GLY A 336 21.63 -0.51 -9.46
CA GLY A 336 20.52 -1.38 -9.11
C GLY A 336 19.50 -1.64 -10.23
N ARG A 337 19.57 -0.95 -11.37
CA ARG A 337 18.78 -1.28 -12.57
C ARG A 337 19.49 -2.29 -13.45
N ARG A 338 18.70 -3.14 -14.11
CA ARG A 338 19.20 -4.18 -15.03
C ARG A 338 18.39 -4.12 -16.33
N PHE A 339 19.05 -4.47 -17.46
CA PHE A 339 18.30 -4.72 -18.70
C PHE A 339 17.46 -5.99 -18.54
N SER A 340 16.32 -6.02 -19.21
CA SER A 340 15.39 -7.16 -19.20
C SER A 340 15.83 -8.28 -20.16
N ASP A 341 15.10 -9.39 -20.08
CA ASP A 341 15.12 -10.48 -21.06
C ASP A 341 16.50 -11.14 -21.27
N GLY A 342 17.33 -11.21 -20.23
CA GLY A 342 18.65 -11.83 -20.31
C GLY A 342 19.75 -10.98 -20.95
N LEU A 343 19.43 -9.76 -21.45
CA LEU A 343 20.42 -8.88 -22.04
C LEU A 343 21.50 -8.44 -21.04
N HIS A 344 21.11 -8.20 -19.77
CA HIS A 344 22.09 -7.82 -18.75
C HIS A 344 23.08 -8.94 -18.47
N GLN A 345 22.61 -10.17 -18.40
CA GLN A 345 23.46 -11.36 -18.24
C GLN A 345 24.37 -11.58 -19.45
N ALA A 346 23.89 -11.31 -20.66
CA ALA A 346 24.71 -11.37 -21.87
C ALA A 346 25.82 -10.30 -21.85
N LEU A 347 25.56 -9.10 -21.32
CA LEU A 347 26.59 -8.06 -21.11
C LEU A 347 27.57 -8.45 -20.00
N GLU A 348 27.10 -9.06 -18.92
CA GLU A 348 27.96 -9.59 -17.86
C GLU A 348 28.89 -10.70 -18.41
N ALA A 349 28.38 -11.58 -19.29
CA ALA A 349 29.17 -12.59 -19.99
C ALA A 349 30.22 -11.96 -20.90
N LYS A 350 29.82 -10.99 -21.75
CA LYS A 350 30.70 -10.24 -22.66
C LYS A 350 31.85 -9.57 -21.91
N GLU A 351 31.58 -8.97 -20.75
CA GLU A 351 32.60 -8.27 -19.96
C GLU A 351 33.39 -9.20 -19.02
N GLY A 352 33.03 -10.49 -18.94
CA GLY A 352 33.67 -11.48 -18.08
C GLY A 352 33.52 -11.22 -16.59
N VAL A 353 32.44 -10.52 -16.19
CA VAL A 353 32.10 -10.27 -14.78
C VAL A 353 31.21 -11.37 -14.24
N THR A 354 30.94 -11.35 -12.93
CA THR A 354 30.04 -12.33 -12.32
C THR A 354 28.62 -12.17 -12.85
N ILE A 355 28.11 -13.21 -13.50
CA ILE A 355 26.74 -13.23 -14.02
C ILE A 355 25.78 -13.40 -12.85
N GLN A 356 24.88 -12.45 -12.69
CA GLN A 356 23.83 -12.52 -11.68
C GLN A 356 22.63 -13.31 -12.22
N PRO A 357 22.02 -14.20 -11.43
CA PRO A 357 20.87 -14.98 -11.88
C PRO A 357 19.73 -14.06 -12.33
N GLU A 358 18.97 -14.52 -13.32
CA GLU A 358 17.79 -13.82 -13.80
C GLU A 358 16.66 -13.98 -12.78
N ASN A 359 15.98 -12.89 -12.48
CA ASN A 359 14.80 -12.91 -11.61
C ASN A 359 13.55 -12.94 -12.47
N GLN A 360 12.74 -13.96 -12.28
CA GLN A 360 11.42 -14.07 -12.90
C GLN A 360 10.34 -13.58 -11.94
N THR A 361 9.38 -12.81 -12.45
CA THR A 361 8.17 -12.48 -11.69
C THR A 361 7.33 -13.75 -11.50
N LEU A 362 7.23 -14.22 -10.27
CA LEU A 362 6.45 -15.40 -9.89
C LEU A 362 4.98 -15.05 -9.65
N ALA A 363 4.73 -13.93 -9.03
CA ALA A 363 3.37 -13.45 -8.74
C ALA A 363 3.35 -11.93 -8.69
N SER A 364 2.24 -11.32 -9.15
CA SER A 364 2.03 -9.88 -9.03
C SER A 364 0.55 -9.55 -8.88
N ILE A 365 0.26 -8.49 -8.13
CA ILE A 365 -1.08 -7.90 -8.00
C ILE A 365 -0.96 -6.42 -7.70
N THR A 366 -1.89 -5.58 -8.18
CA THR A 366 -2.02 -4.19 -7.74
C THR A 366 -2.90 -4.09 -6.50
N PHE A 367 -2.74 -3.03 -5.68
CA PHE A 367 -3.64 -2.79 -4.56
C PHE A 367 -5.09 -2.70 -5.02
N GLN A 368 -5.34 -2.01 -6.14
CA GLN A 368 -6.67 -1.92 -6.75
C GLN A 368 -7.31 -3.30 -6.93
N ASN A 369 -6.60 -4.25 -7.52
CA ASN A 369 -7.12 -5.58 -7.77
C ASN A 369 -7.26 -6.39 -6.48
N TYR A 370 -6.34 -6.24 -5.54
CA TYR A 370 -6.39 -6.93 -4.26
C TYR A 370 -7.62 -6.52 -3.43
N PHE A 371 -7.86 -5.21 -3.24
CA PHE A 371 -8.97 -4.74 -2.43
C PHE A 371 -10.35 -5.01 -3.06
N ARG A 372 -10.42 -5.16 -4.37
CA ARG A 372 -11.65 -5.62 -5.05
C ARG A 372 -12.04 -7.07 -4.77
N LEU A 373 -11.17 -7.86 -4.15
CA LEU A 373 -11.45 -9.25 -3.76
C LEU A 373 -12.26 -9.34 -2.46
N TYR A 374 -12.37 -8.26 -1.70
CA TYR A 374 -13.18 -8.27 -0.49
C TYR A 374 -14.67 -8.26 -0.81
N ASN A 375 -15.44 -9.07 -0.08
CA ASN A 375 -16.90 -9.07 -0.19
C ASN A 375 -17.50 -7.72 0.18
N LYS A 376 -16.88 -7.05 1.18
CA LYS A 376 -17.25 -5.74 1.67
C LYS A 376 -16.00 -4.90 1.90
N LEU A 377 -16.02 -3.69 1.35
CA LEU A 377 -14.92 -2.74 1.46
C LEU A 377 -15.46 -1.42 1.99
N SER A 378 -14.73 -0.79 2.89
CA SER A 378 -15.00 0.56 3.35
C SER A 378 -13.70 1.28 3.67
N GLY A 379 -13.76 2.58 3.84
CA GLY A 379 -12.57 3.36 4.15
C GLY A 379 -12.86 4.67 4.83
N MET A 380 -11.81 5.25 5.38
CA MET A 380 -11.87 6.53 6.10
C MET A 380 -10.65 7.38 5.75
N THR A 381 -10.86 8.68 5.60
CA THR A 381 -9.81 9.68 5.40
C THR A 381 -10.34 11.07 5.71
N GLY A 382 -9.48 12.09 5.68
CA GLY A 382 -9.85 13.50 5.81
C GLY A 382 -10.18 14.20 4.50
N THR A 383 -9.96 13.56 3.33
CA THR A 383 -9.84 14.20 1.99
C THR A 383 -10.50 13.43 0.83
N ALA A 384 -11.48 12.55 1.09
CA ALA A 384 -12.04 11.66 0.07
C ALA A 384 -12.97 12.33 -0.97
N LEU A 385 -13.56 13.50 -0.67
CA LEU A 385 -14.54 14.11 -1.56
C LEU A 385 -13.98 14.52 -2.92
N THR A 386 -12.70 14.85 -3.00
CA THR A 386 -12.01 15.22 -4.24
C THR A 386 -11.97 14.07 -5.24
N GLU A 387 -11.82 12.84 -4.75
CA GLU A 387 -11.73 11.60 -5.53
C GLU A 387 -13.02 10.76 -5.50
N ALA A 388 -14.16 11.36 -5.08
CA ALA A 388 -15.42 10.62 -4.91
C ALA A 388 -15.93 9.93 -6.19
N GLU A 389 -15.70 10.51 -7.36
CA GLU A 389 -16.05 9.91 -8.65
C GLU A 389 -15.17 8.68 -8.93
N GLU A 390 -13.87 8.77 -8.67
CA GLU A 390 -12.93 7.66 -8.89
C GLU A 390 -13.19 6.49 -7.93
N PHE A 391 -13.51 6.75 -6.66
CA PHE A 391 -13.94 5.71 -5.73
C PHE A 391 -15.20 4.98 -6.19
N MET A 392 -16.15 5.72 -6.75
CA MET A 392 -17.39 5.14 -7.27
C MET A 392 -17.13 4.29 -8.52
N ASP A 393 -16.33 4.79 -9.46
CA ASP A 393 -16.08 4.13 -10.74
C ASP A 393 -15.23 2.85 -10.57
N ILE A 394 -14.23 2.88 -9.69
CA ILE A 394 -13.29 1.75 -9.53
C ILE A 394 -13.81 0.70 -8.55
N TYR A 395 -14.35 1.15 -7.42
CA TYR A 395 -14.71 0.26 -6.29
C TYR A 395 -16.20 0.22 -5.98
N GLY A 396 -17.01 1.09 -6.58
CA GLY A 396 -18.43 1.24 -6.24
C GLY A 396 -18.67 1.85 -4.86
N LEU A 397 -17.68 2.57 -4.31
CA LEU A 397 -17.74 3.14 -2.97
C LEU A 397 -18.26 4.57 -3.01
N GLY A 398 -19.40 4.82 -2.35
CA GLY A 398 -19.90 6.18 -2.13
C GLY A 398 -19.16 6.87 -0.99
N VAL A 399 -18.89 8.17 -1.16
CA VAL A 399 -18.25 9.01 -0.14
C VAL A 399 -19.29 9.84 0.59
N ILE A 400 -19.22 9.86 1.93
CA ILE A 400 -20.09 10.68 2.79
C ILE A 400 -19.22 11.48 3.74
N SER A 401 -19.33 12.80 3.69
CA SER A 401 -18.64 13.70 4.60
C SER A 401 -19.43 13.88 5.88
N VAL A 402 -18.77 13.60 7.00
CA VAL A 402 -19.34 13.72 8.35
C VAL A 402 -18.91 15.05 8.96
N PRO A 403 -19.83 15.84 9.53
CA PRO A 403 -19.47 17.09 10.19
C PRO A 403 -18.56 16.83 11.40
N THR A 404 -17.76 17.85 11.75
CA THR A 404 -16.93 17.80 12.96
C THR A 404 -17.76 17.83 14.23
N ASN A 405 -17.30 17.18 15.29
CA ASN A 405 -18.00 17.16 16.58
C ASN A 405 -18.12 18.55 17.20
N MET A 406 -17.09 19.39 17.03
CA MET A 406 -17.07 20.79 17.45
C MET A 406 -16.82 21.70 16.25
N PRO A 407 -17.30 22.95 16.27
CA PRO A 407 -16.99 23.91 15.20
C PRO A 407 -15.47 24.06 15.01
N ILE A 408 -15.03 24.08 13.75
CA ILE A 408 -13.63 24.27 13.41
C ILE A 408 -13.23 25.70 13.75
N THR A 409 -12.26 25.84 14.64
CA THR A 409 -11.64 27.14 15.00
C THR A 409 -10.29 27.36 14.32
N ARG A 410 -9.75 26.33 13.63
CA ARG A 410 -8.50 26.42 12.90
C ARG A 410 -8.64 27.40 11.73
N ILE A 411 -7.64 28.26 11.60
CA ILE A 411 -7.50 29.17 10.45
C ILE A 411 -6.39 28.61 9.58
N ASP A 412 -6.72 28.25 8.36
CA ASP A 412 -5.76 27.85 7.35
C ASP A 412 -5.30 29.12 6.60
N SER A 413 -4.01 29.45 6.74
CA SER A 413 -3.40 30.58 6.03
C SER A 413 -2.94 30.13 4.65
N ASP A 414 -2.91 31.05 3.70
CA ASP A 414 -2.38 30.82 2.36
C ASP A 414 -0.87 30.52 2.40
N ASP A 415 -0.38 29.84 1.37
CA ASP A 415 1.04 29.54 1.20
C ASP A 415 1.87 30.80 1.02
N GLU A 416 3.00 30.89 1.71
CA GLU A 416 3.95 31.99 1.57
C GLU A 416 5.13 31.57 0.67
N ILE A 417 5.40 32.35 -0.37
CA ILE A 417 6.45 32.08 -1.36
C ILE A 417 7.63 33.00 -1.12
N TYR A 418 8.83 32.43 -0.98
CA TYR A 418 10.08 33.14 -0.75
C TYR A 418 11.05 32.96 -1.92
N ARG A 419 11.88 33.98 -2.19
CA ARG A 419 12.87 33.96 -3.29
C ARG A 419 14.03 33.03 -3.00
N THR A 420 14.45 32.93 -1.73
CA THR A 420 15.59 32.12 -1.30
C THR A 420 15.21 31.24 -0.11
N SER A 421 16.00 30.17 0.07
CA SER A 421 15.84 29.29 1.24
C SER A 421 16.18 30.01 2.55
N GLU A 422 17.10 30.96 2.55
CA GLU A 422 17.45 31.76 3.71
C GLU A 422 16.28 32.64 4.17
N GLU A 423 15.67 33.39 3.25
CA GLU A 423 14.47 34.17 3.55
C GLU A 423 13.34 33.32 4.12
N LYS A 424 13.13 32.12 3.57
CA LYS A 424 12.15 31.15 4.06
C LYS A 424 12.47 30.70 5.51
N TYR A 425 13.72 30.31 5.79
CA TYR A 425 14.11 29.87 7.13
C TYR A 425 13.99 31.00 8.14
N ASP A 426 14.39 32.21 7.79
CA ASP A 426 14.25 33.39 8.67
C ASP A 426 12.78 33.68 9.00
N ALA A 427 11.88 33.60 8.03
CA ALA A 427 10.45 33.78 8.24
C ALA A 427 9.87 32.71 9.17
N ILE A 428 10.20 31.42 8.94
CA ILE A 428 9.79 30.31 9.79
C ILE A 428 10.28 30.51 11.22
N ILE A 429 11.54 30.87 11.41
CA ILE A 429 12.14 31.08 12.73
C ILE A 429 11.46 32.24 13.45
N ASN A 430 11.21 33.36 12.75
CA ASN A 430 10.53 34.51 13.33
C ASN A 430 9.12 34.17 13.81
N ASN A 431 8.37 33.41 12.99
CA ASN A 431 7.03 32.94 13.37
C ASN A 431 7.09 32.03 14.61
N ILE A 432 8.04 31.07 14.65
CA ILE A 432 8.23 30.20 15.84
C ILE A 432 8.58 31.03 17.08
N VAL A 433 9.47 32.03 16.95
CA VAL A 433 9.84 32.94 18.05
C VAL A 433 8.63 33.70 18.59
N GLU A 434 7.77 34.20 17.70
CA GLU A 434 6.56 34.91 18.10
C GLU A 434 5.54 33.99 18.78
N CYS A 435 5.34 32.79 18.27
CA CYS A 435 4.50 31.78 18.92
C CYS A 435 5.04 31.40 20.31
N ASN A 436 6.35 31.22 20.43
CA ASN A 436 7.00 30.90 21.69
C ASN A 436 6.79 32.02 22.73
N LYS A 437 6.88 33.31 22.34
CA LYS A 437 6.58 34.44 23.22
C LYS A 437 5.15 34.44 23.75
N ARG A 438 4.22 33.91 22.99
CA ARG A 438 2.80 33.75 23.37
C ARG A 438 2.49 32.46 24.10
N ASN A 439 3.49 31.64 24.38
CA ASN A 439 3.34 30.27 24.90
C ASN A 439 2.47 29.37 24.02
N GLN A 440 2.48 29.60 22.71
CA GLN A 440 1.75 28.81 21.73
C GLN A 440 2.66 27.71 21.20
N PRO A 441 2.29 26.42 21.33
CA PRO A 441 3.07 25.32 20.76
C PRO A 441 3.02 25.37 19.24
N VAL A 442 4.13 25.00 18.59
CA VAL A 442 4.27 24.98 17.13
C VAL A 442 4.73 23.59 16.69
N LEU A 443 4.00 22.99 15.76
CA LEU A 443 4.41 21.78 15.05
C LEU A 443 5.03 22.17 13.72
N VAL A 444 6.26 21.71 13.45
CA VAL A 444 6.97 22.02 12.21
C VAL A 444 7.22 20.73 11.44
N GLY A 445 6.64 20.61 10.25
CA GLY A 445 6.90 19.53 9.30
C GLY A 445 8.02 19.90 8.33
N THR A 446 8.89 18.94 7.98
CA THR A 446 9.93 19.09 6.97
C THR A 446 9.95 17.87 6.04
N VAL A 447 10.39 18.08 4.79
CA VAL A 447 10.45 17.01 3.79
C VAL A 447 11.63 16.06 3.95
N SER A 448 12.56 16.33 4.88
CA SER A 448 13.69 15.43 5.18
C SER A 448 14.26 15.67 6.58
N ILE A 449 14.91 14.64 7.11
CA ILE A 449 15.61 14.71 8.42
C ILE A 449 16.69 15.81 8.39
N GLU A 450 17.44 15.94 7.30
CA GLU A 450 18.50 16.96 7.16
C GLU A 450 17.95 18.38 7.31
N LYS A 451 16.79 18.68 6.65
CA LYS A 451 16.14 19.99 6.77
C LYS A 451 15.63 20.24 8.19
N SER A 452 15.18 19.20 8.87
CA SER A 452 14.79 19.23 10.27
C SER A 452 15.97 19.62 11.18
N GLU A 453 17.13 18.98 10.96
CA GLU A 453 18.33 19.27 11.74
C GLU A 453 18.86 20.68 11.50
N ILE A 454 18.82 21.19 10.26
CA ILE A 454 19.20 22.56 9.91
C ILE A 454 18.32 23.53 10.72
N LEU A 455 17.00 23.36 10.66
CA LEU A 455 16.07 24.23 11.37
C LEU A 455 16.26 24.17 12.90
N SER A 456 16.49 22.96 13.45
CA SER A 456 16.80 22.78 14.87
C SER A 456 18.08 23.52 15.29
N LYS A 457 19.14 23.49 14.46
CA LYS A 457 20.38 24.24 14.73
C LYS A 457 20.15 25.75 14.71
N LEU A 458 19.37 26.25 13.75
CA LEU A 458 19.02 27.67 13.64
C LEU A 458 18.18 28.14 14.85
N LEU A 459 17.20 27.36 15.29
CA LEU A 459 16.40 27.66 16.49
C LEU A 459 17.24 27.71 17.77
N LYS A 460 18.20 26.79 17.92
CA LYS A 460 19.14 26.82 19.05
C LYS A 460 19.95 28.12 19.15
N SER A 461 20.33 28.71 18.00
CA SER A 461 21.02 30.02 17.96
C SER A 461 20.15 31.16 18.52
N LYS A 462 18.84 31.05 18.45
CA LYS A 462 17.84 31.98 19.02
C LYS A 462 17.41 31.61 20.44
N LYS A 463 18.13 30.65 21.11
CA LYS A 463 17.85 30.15 22.48
C LYS A 463 16.49 29.43 22.61
N ILE A 464 15.93 28.94 21.52
CA ILE A 464 14.73 28.11 21.51
C ILE A 464 15.17 26.67 21.31
N LYS A 465 14.76 25.77 22.20
CA LYS A 465 15.06 24.34 22.13
C LYS A 465 13.85 23.60 21.56
N VAL A 466 14.13 22.64 20.67
CA VAL A 466 13.15 21.63 20.26
C VAL A 466 12.76 20.85 21.51
N GLY A 467 11.46 20.81 21.82
CA GLY A 467 10.94 20.15 23.03
C GLY A 467 10.69 21.07 24.23
N ASP A 468 11.13 22.34 24.23
CA ASP A 468 10.80 23.28 25.31
C ASP A 468 9.30 23.56 25.42
N TRP A 469 8.52 23.35 24.32
CA TRP A 469 7.06 23.33 24.23
C TRP A 469 6.65 22.55 22.95
N ALA A 470 6.79 21.22 22.98
CA ALA A 470 6.30 20.29 21.93
C ALA A 470 6.50 20.77 20.49
N ILE A 471 7.74 21.06 20.07
CA ILE A 471 8.08 21.16 18.66
C ILE A 471 8.39 19.74 18.20
N ALA A 472 7.40 19.06 17.64
CA ALA A 472 7.64 17.83 16.92
C ALA A 472 8.12 18.22 15.51
N VAL A 473 9.33 17.77 15.15
CA VAL A 473 9.87 17.89 13.80
C VAL A 473 9.84 16.47 13.26
N GLY A 474 8.87 16.19 12.40
CA GLY A 474 8.67 14.89 11.79
C GLY A 474 8.76 14.97 10.27
N ASN A 475 9.24 13.90 9.67
CA ASN A 475 8.96 13.62 8.27
C ASN A 475 7.60 12.89 8.26
N PRO A 476 6.58 13.37 7.54
CA PRO A 476 5.28 12.69 7.48
C PRO A 476 5.30 11.37 6.69
N PHE A 477 6.47 10.95 6.13
CA PHE A 477 6.61 9.71 5.34
C PHE A 477 7.84 8.92 5.76
#